data_40a393cb15198d3e3c553b9c9bd2e53c
#
_entry.id   40a393cb15198d3e3c553b9c9bd2e53c
#
_cell.length_a   1.000
_cell.length_b   1.000
_cell.length_c   1.000
_cell.angle_alpha   90.00
_cell.angle_beta   90.00
_cell.angle_gamma   90.00
#
_symmetry.space_group_name_H-M   'P 1'
#
loop_
_entity.id
_entity.type
_entity.pdbx_description
1 polymer ?
#
loop_
_entity_poly.entity_id
_entity_poly.type
_entity_poly.pdbx_seq_one_letter_code
_entity_poly.pdbx_strand_id
1 'polypeptide(L)'
;MDHHLKMDSGEKERKITELQTAKEIPQIVDYKVTMLIAAGAAMAANCEPCLNKVVPDLIEAGVAEADIRKAVEIGQFVKDKPAAIMKEAADALTGTHMSDPQKSEGCPAEALKRQAAAAKISA
;
A
#
# COMPACT_ATOMS: atom_id res chain seq x y z
N MET A 1 -44.52 14.12 7.17
CA MET A 1 -44.24 13.56 8.50
C MET A 1 -42.88 12.96 8.51
N ASP A 2 -41.95 13.74 8.97
CA ASP A 2 -40.55 13.35 8.96
C ASP A 2 -40.19 12.62 10.23
N HIS A 3 -40.33 11.31 10.21
CA HIS A 3 -39.73 10.47 11.23
C HIS A 3 -38.26 10.25 10.87
N HIS A 4 -37.51 11.32 10.84
CA HIS A 4 -36.08 11.19 10.86
C HIS A 4 -35.64 10.72 12.22
N LEU A 5 -35.28 9.47 12.31
CA LEU A 5 -34.46 8.94 13.36
C LEU A 5 -33.10 9.61 13.31
N LYS A 6 -33.06 10.91 13.55
CA LYS A 6 -31.81 11.57 13.86
C LYS A 6 -31.45 11.15 15.28
N MET A 7 -30.54 10.21 15.37
CA MET A 7 -29.87 9.96 16.64
C MET A 7 -29.21 11.25 17.06
N ASP A 8 -29.63 11.75 18.24
CA ASP A 8 -29.02 12.89 18.89
C ASP A 8 -27.53 12.64 19.05
N SER A 9 -26.70 13.64 18.78
CA SER A 9 -25.25 13.56 18.90
C SER A 9 -24.81 12.97 20.25
N GLY A 10 -25.54 13.29 21.32
CA GLY A 10 -25.30 12.76 22.65
C GLY A 10 -25.59 11.27 22.82
N GLU A 11 -26.55 10.72 22.11
CA GLU A 11 -26.82 9.27 22.11
C GLU A 11 -25.76 8.49 21.32
N LYS A 12 -25.26 9.08 20.25
CA LYS A 12 -24.21 8.50 19.44
C LYS A 12 -22.89 8.40 20.20
N GLU A 13 -22.54 9.45 20.92
CA GLU A 13 -21.36 9.47 21.78
C GLU A 13 -21.46 8.50 22.95
N ARG A 14 -22.64 8.40 23.57
CA ARG A 14 -22.90 7.44 24.66
C ARG A 14 -22.80 5.99 24.17
N LYS A 15 -23.33 5.66 23.01
CA LYS A 15 -23.22 4.31 22.43
C LYS A 15 -21.78 3.92 22.09
N ILE A 16 -21.00 4.85 21.60
CA ILE A 16 -19.59 4.63 21.31
C ILE A 16 -18.82 4.39 22.62
N THR A 17 -19.07 5.18 23.64
CA THR A 17 -18.45 5.05 24.97
C THR A 17 -18.87 3.76 25.66
N GLU A 18 -20.14 3.37 25.58
CA GLU A 18 -20.65 2.11 26.13
C GLU A 18 -20.04 0.89 25.43
N LEU A 19 -19.90 0.93 24.10
CA LEU A 19 -19.25 -0.13 23.33
C LEU A 19 -17.77 -0.28 23.68
N GLN A 20 -17.08 0.82 23.97
CA GLN A 20 -15.67 0.81 24.37
C GLN A 20 -15.49 0.33 25.81
N THR A 21 -16.38 0.72 26.74
CA THR A 21 -16.30 0.31 28.14
C THR A 21 -16.81 -1.11 28.40
N ALA A 22 -17.86 -1.54 27.69
CA ALA A 22 -18.52 -2.84 27.93
C ALA A 22 -17.68 -4.04 27.48
N LYS A 23 -16.69 -3.85 26.60
CA LYS A 23 -15.90 -4.95 26.06
C LYS A 23 -14.47 -5.03 26.58
N GLU A 24 -14.00 -4.06 27.33
CA GLU A 24 -12.63 -3.97 27.87
C GLU A 24 -11.53 -4.35 26.86
N ILE A 25 -11.77 -4.13 25.57
CA ILE A 25 -10.81 -4.44 24.51
C ILE A 25 -9.79 -3.31 24.45
N PRO A 26 -8.50 -3.57 24.72
CA PRO A 26 -7.49 -2.53 24.64
C PRO A 26 -7.34 -2.04 23.21
N GLN A 27 -7.20 -0.74 23.04
CA GLN A 27 -6.92 -0.14 21.75
C GLN A 27 -5.47 -0.41 21.38
N ILE A 28 -5.24 -1.19 20.31
CA ILE A 28 -3.90 -1.57 19.87
C ILE A 28 -3.31 -0.61 18.83
N VAL A 29 -4.15 0.23 18.21
CA VAL A 29 -3.69 1.18 17.20
C VAL A 29 -3.26 2.47 17.89
N ASP A 30 -2.01 2.54 18.28
CA ASP A 30 -1.35 3.71 18.83
C ASP A 30 -0.69 4.55 17.73
N TYR A 31 0.09 5.57 18.09
CA TYR A 31 0.79 6.42 17.13
C TYR A 31 1.76 5.63 16.25
N LYS A 32 2.54 4.72 16.84
CA LYS A 32 3.53 3.91 16.10
C LYS A 32 2.86 2.98 15.10
N VAL A 33 1.79 2.32 15.49
CA VAL A 33 1.01 1.43 14.61
C VAL A 33 0.34 2.25 13.50
N THR A 34 -0.23 3.41 13.82
CA THR A 34 -0.82 4.32 12.84
C THR A 34 0.21 4.71 11.77
N MET A 35 1.42 5.06 12.19
CA MET A 35 2.49 5.45 11.28
C MET A 35 3.02 4.29 10.44
N LEU A 36 3.06 3.07 11.00
CA LEU A 36 3.39 1.85 10.25
C LEU A 36 2.34 1.55 9.18
N ILE A 37 1.06 1.69 9.52
CA ILE A 37 -0.04 1.56 8.55
C ILE A 37 0.11 2.60 7.42
N ALA A 38 0.42 3.84 7.79
CA ALA A 38 0.64 4.92 6.81
C ALA A 38 1.82 4.63 5.88
N ALA A 39 2.91 4.04 6.38
CA ALA A 39 4.07 3.66 5.57
C ALA A 39 3.69 2.59 4.54
N GLY A 40 2.98 1.55 4.96
CA GLY A 40 2.47 0.51 4.06
C GLY A 40 1.49 1.07 3.01
N ALA A 41 0.57 1.92 3.44
CA ALA A 41 -0.39 2.58 2.56
C ALA A 41 0.29 3.50 1.55
N ALA A 42 1.31 4.27 1.98
CA ALA A 42 2.10 5.14 1.10
C ALA A 42 2.79 4.34 0.00
N MET A 43 3.38 3.20 0.36
CA MET A 43 4.02 2.30 -0.59
C MET A 43 3.00 1.74 -1.60
N ALA A 44 1.86 1.26 -1.13
CA ALA A 44 0.81 0.71 -1.98
C ALA A 44 0.19 1.75 -2.91
N ALA A 45 0.07 3.00 -2.43
CA ALA A 45 -0.52 4.11 -3.19
C ALA A 45 0.48 4.86 -4.09
N ASN A 46 1.74 4.46 -4.13
CA ASN A 46 2.81 5.18 -4.85
C ASN A 46 2.99 6.63 -4.37
N CYS A 47 2.79 6.87 -3.08
CA CYS A 47 2.93 8.22 -2.52
C CYS A 47 4.34 8.42 -1.95
N GLU A 48 5.27 8.83 -2.80
CA GLU A 48 6.66 9.11 -2.39
C GLU A 48 6.75 10.23 -1.34
N PRO A 49 6.06 11.39 -1.49
CA PRO A 49 6.06 12.40 -0.44
C PRO A 49 5.55 11.90 0.91
N CYS A 50 4.54 11.03 0.90
CA CYS A 50 4.02 10.42 2.11
C CYS A 50 5.07 9.53 2.79
N LEU A 51 5.73 8.69 2.01
CA LEU A 51 6.78 7.80 2.51
C LEU A 51 7.97 8.59 3.07
N ASN A 52 8.38 9.64 2.38
CA ASN A 52 9.46 10.53 2.81
C ASN A 52 9.17 11.26 4.13
N LYS A 53 7.90 11.45 4.46
CA LYS A 53 7.48 12.05 5.73
C LYS A 53 7.34 11.00 6.83
N VAL A 54 6.71 9.88 6.53
CA VAL A 54 6.34 8.86 7.51
C VAL A 54 7.55 8.09 8.03
N VAL A 55 8.47 7.68 7.16
CA VAL A 55 9.62 6.86 7.55
C VAL A 55 10.55 7.59 8.52
N PRO A 56 10.96 8.85 8.29
CA PRO A 56 11.74 9.58 9.28
C PRO A 56 11.02 9.75 10.63
N ASP A 57 9.71 9.99 10.60
CA ASP A 57 8.91 10.13 11.83
C ASP A 57 8.86 8.80 12.62
N LEU A 58 8.81 7.67 11.94
CA LEU A 58 8.90 6.35 12.56
C LEU A 58 10.26 6.10 13.21
N ILE A 59 11.34 6.47 12.53
CA ILE A 59 12.70 6.36 13.06
C ILE A 59 12.85 7.21 14.31
N GLU A 60 12.36 8.45 14.27
CA GLU A 60 12.39 9.38 15.41
C GLU A 60 11.57 8.84 16.60
N ALA A 61 10.45 8.18 16.32
CA ALA A 61 9.61 7.55 17.35
C ALA A 61 10.24 6.29 17.96
N GLY A 62 11.36 5.85 17.47
CA GLY A 62 12.08 4.68 18.00
C GLY A 62 11.54 3.34 17.51
N VAL A 63 10.84 3.33 16.38
CA VAL A 63 10.36 2.09 15.78
C VAL A 63 11.52 1.36 15.12
N ALA A 64 11.61 0.04 15.34
CA ALA A 64 12.67 -0.78 14.77
C ALA A 64 12.63 -0.76 13.24
N GLU A 65 13.80 -0.68 12.62
CA GLU A 65 13.95 -0.68 11.16
C GLU A 65 13.29 -1.92 10.53
N ALA A 66 13.39 -3.07 11.19
CA ALA A 66 12.76 -4.30 10.72
C ALA A 66 11.24 -4.18 10.63
N ASP A 67 10.61 -3.47 11.56
CA ASP A 67 9.15 -3.25 11.57
C ASP A 67 8.74 -2.26 10.48
N ILE A 68 9.52 -1.21 10.28
CA ILE A 68 9.31 -0.23 9.19
C ILE A 68 9.40 -0.93 7.83
N ARG A 69 10.44 -1.72 7.64
CA ARG A 69 10.65 -2.52 6.43
C ARG A 69 9.49 -3.48 6.18
N LYS A 70 9.01 -4.14 7.23
CA LYS A 70 7.87 -5.06 7.15
C LYS A 70 6.60 -4.36 6.68
N ALA A 71 6.33 -3.17 7.21
CA ALA A 71 5.17 -2.36 6.80
C ALA A 71 5.25 -1.98 5.31
N VAL A 72 6.41 -1.55 4.85
CA VAL A 72 6.65 -1.18 3.45
C VAL A 72 6.53 -2.42 2.53
N GLU A 73 7.08 -3.56 2.94
CA GLU A 73 6.97 -4.83 2.20
C GLU A 73 5.52 -5.29 2.05
N ILE A 74 4.71 -5.14 3.09
CA ILE A 74 3.28 -5.44 3.03
C ILE A 74 2.59 -4.55 2.00
N GLY A 75 2.89 -3.25 1.99
CA GLY A 75 2.38 -2.32 0.99
C GLY A 75 2.77 -2.71 -0.44
N GLN A 76 4.03 -3.11 -0.63
CA GLN A 76 4.51 -3.59 -1.92
C GLN A 76 3.78 -4.87 -2.35
N PHE A 77 3.60 -5.80 -1.44
CA PHE A 77 2.87 -7.05 -1.71
C PHE A 77 1.43 -6.77 -2.19
N VAL A 78 0.73 -5.87 -1.52
CA VAL A 78 -0.63 -5.46 -1.88
C VAL A 78 -0.67 -4.82 -3.27
N LYS A 79 0.31 -3.99 -3.58
CA LYS A 79 0.46 -3.31 -4.87
C LYS A 79 0.78 -4.28 -6.02
N ASP A 80 1.60 -5.28 -5.76
CA ASP A 80 2.03 -6.26 -6.77
C ASP A 80 0.88 -7.13 -7.27
N LYS A 81 -0.13 -7.38 -6.45
CA LYS A 81 -1.26 -8.24 -6.81
C LYS A 81 -2.05 -7.72 -8.00
N PRO A 82 -2.58 -6.48 -8.01
CA PRO A 82 -3.25 -5.95 -9.18
C PRO A 82 -2.32 -5.80 -10.40
N ALA A 83 -1.04 -5.51 -10.19
CA ALA A 83 -0.06 -5.45 -11.27
C ALA A 83 0.11 -6.81 -11.96
N ALA A 84 0.16 -7.89 -11.20
CA ALA A 84 0.26 -9.26 -11.73
C ALA A 84 -1.00 -9.63 -12.55
N ILE A 85 -2.18 -9.27 -12.05
CA ILE A 85 -3.45 -9.49 -12.74
C ILE A 85 -3.50 -8.71 -14.06
N MET A 86 -3.07 -7.46 -14.06
CA MET A 86 -2.99 -6.64 -15.26
C MET A 86 -2.01 -7.22 -16.29
N LYS A 87 -0.87 -7.74 -15.82
CA LYS A 87 0.12 -8.40 -16.68
C LYS A 87 -0.48 -9.63 -17.35
N GLU A 88 -1.17 -10.49 -16.60
CA GLU A 88 -1.87 -11.66 -17.16
C GLU A 88 -2.90 -11.26 -18.22
N ALA A 89 -3.69 -10.25 -17.94
CA ALA A 89 -4.69 -9.73 -18.87
C ALA A 89 -4.04 -9.20 -20.16
N ALA A 90 -2.96 -8.45 -20.05
CA ALA A 90 -2.21 -7.93 -21.18
C ALA A 90 -1.59 -9.06 -22.01
N ASP A 91 -0.99 -10.05 -21.37
CA ASP A 91 -0.42 -11.21 -22.02
C ASP A 91 -1.48 -12.00 -22.81
N ALA A 92 -2.66 -12.19 -22.21
CA ALA A 92 -3.78 -12.86 -22.86
C ALA A 92 -4.31 -12.09 -24.08
N LEU A 93 -4.39 -10.75 -23.97
CA LEU A 93 -4.89 -9.90 -25.06
C LEU A 93 -3.92 -9.75 -26.21
N THR A 94 -2.62 -9.72 -25.93
CA THR A 94 -1.57 -9.52 -26.93
C THR A 94 -1.02 -10.84 -27.49
N GLY A 95 -1.29 -11.96 -26.84
CA GLY A 95 -0.73 -13.26 -27.19
C GLY A 95 0.79 -13.35 -26.93
N THR A 96 1.32 -12.44 -26.11
CA THR A 96 2.74 -12.37 -25.77
C THR A 96 2.96 -12.42 -24.27
N HIS A 97 4.15 -12.77 -23.87
CA HIS A 97 4.55 -12.69 -22.46
C HIS A 97 5.41 -11.47 -22.21
N MET A 98 4.93 -10.58 -21.38
CA MET A 98 5.73 -9.44 -20.93
C MET A 98 6.81 -9.91 -19.96
N SER A 99 8.02 -9.44 -20.16
CA SER A 99 9.10 -9.70 -19.22
C SER A 99 8.79 -9.10 -17.86
N ASP A 100 9.12 -9.85 -16.81
CA ASP A 100 8.93 -9.39 -15.43
C ASP A 100 9.91 -8.25 -15.15
N PRO A 101 9.42 -7.04 -14.86
CA PRO A 101 10.29 -5.88 -14.60
C PRO A 101 11.15 -6.05 -13.34
N GLN A 102 10.77 -6.96 -12.44
CA GLN A 102 11.56 -7.24 -11.23
C GLN A 102 12.82 -8.07 -11.51
N LYS A 103 12.90 -8.70 -12.67
CA LYS A 103 14.06 -9.49 -13.09
C LYS A 103 15.01 -8.73 -14.01
N SER A 104 14.65 -7.53 -14.44
CA SER A 104 15.54 -6.71 -15.26
C SER A 104 16.48 -5.93 -14.34
N GLU A 105 17.73 -6.30 -14.33
CA GLU A 105 18.78 -5.45 -13.75
C GLU A 105 18.90 -4.18 -14.61
N GLY A 106 18.55 -3.05 -14.04
CA GLY A 106 18.71 -1.76 -14.68
C GLY A 106 17.43 -0.95 -14.88
N CYS A 107 17.57 0.22 -15.44
CA CYS A 107 16.48 1.15 -15.73
C CYS A 107 15.54 0.55 -16.82
N PRO A 108 14.19 0.69 -16.69
CA PRO A 108 13.25 0.24 -17.72
C PRO A 108 13.57 0.75 -19.13
N ALA A 109 14.11 1.96 -19.24
CA ALA A 109 14.54 2.53 -20.53
C ALA A 109 15.67 1.73 -21.18
N GLU A 110 16.60 1.17 -20.40
CA GLU A 110 17.68 0.32 -20.91
C GLU A 110 17.18 -1.05 -21.35
N ALA A 111 16.22 -1.63 -20.63
CA ALA A 111 15.57 -2.86 -21.03
C ALA A 111 14.85 -2.72 -22.37
N LEU A 112 14.15 -1.61 -22.58
CA LEU A 112 13.50 -1.28 -23.84
C LEU A 112 14.50 -1.09 -24.98
N LYS A 113 15.64 -0.45 -24.71
CA LYS A 113 16.74 -0.30 -25.68
C LYS A 113 17.33 -1.64 -26.10
N ARG A 114 17.53 -2.55 -25.15
CA ARG A 114 18.04 -3.91 -25.45
C ARG A 114 17.06 -4.71 -26.30
N GLN A 115 15.77 -4.61 -26.00
CA GLN A 115 14.72 -5.26 -26.79
C GLN A 115 14.65 -4.71 -28.21
N ALA A 116 14.76 -3.40 -28.39
CA ALA A 116 14.78 -2.76 -29.70
C ALA A 116 16.02 -3.14 -30.51
N ALA A 117 17.18 -3.24 -29.86
CA ALA A 117 18.42 -3.69 -30.48
C ALA A 117 18.36 -5.18 -30.92
N ALA A 118 17.77 -6.03 -30.07
CA ALA A 118 17.56 -7.46 -30.39
C ALA A 118 16.59 -7.64 -31.56
N ALA A 119 15.53 -6.85 -31.66
CA ALA A 119 14.58 -6.87 -32.77
C ALA A 119 15.23 -6.43 -34.10
N LYS A 120 16.18 -5.49 -34.06
CA LYS A 120 16.94 -5.07 -35.24
C LYS A 120 17.94 -6.15 -35.77
N ILE A 121 18.44 -6.97 -34.85
CA ILE A 121 19.41 -8.05 -35.23
C ILE A 121 18.70 -9.24 -35.82
N SER A 122 17.42 -9.50 -35.47
CA SER A 122 16.64 -10.63 -35.98
C SER A 122 15.85 -10.31 -37.25
N ALA A 123 15.96 -9.10 -37.75
CA ALA A 123 15.45 -8.75 -39.07
C ALA A 123 16.57 -8.86 -40.10
#